data_ab775eef74264efe544804c221c6aadc
#
_entry.id   ab775eef74264efe544804c221c6aadc
#
_cell.length_a   1.000
_cell.length_b   1.000
_cell.length_c   1.000
_cell.angle_alpha   90.00
_cell.angle_beta   90.00
_cell.angle_gamma   90.00
#
_symmetry.space_group_name_H-M   'P 1'
#
loop_
_entity.id
_entity.type
_entity.pdbx_description
1 polymer ?
#
loop_
_entity_poly.entity_id
_entity_poly.type
_entity_poly.pdbx_seq_one_letter_code
_entity_poly.pdbx_strand_id
1 'polypeptide(L)'
;MAMGKGEFLMWTYNKVLEYPVNIKCPNPRLAKFIISQYGGPDGELAASLRYLSQRFGMPDQKAKAILNDIGTEELAHLEMVGTIVHQLTDGVCPEELAKAGLGAYYTDHGVDVYPQSASGVPFTASYIAAKGDPIANLQEDLAAEQKARATYEKLIDLCKDDPDVIDPLRFLRQREVVHFQRFGEALRGVQDKLAEKKFYMTKMNCNQENCECMNMNNNCNY
;
A
#
# COMPACT_ATOMS: atom_id res chain seq x y z
N MET A 1 -23.21 11.55 31.50
CA MET A 1 -21.75 11.57 31.59
C MET A 1 -21.26 12.57 30.56
N ALA A 2 -20.82 13.76 30.96
CA ALA A 2 -20.43 14.82 30.04
C ALA A 2 -19.14 14.40 29.33
N MET A 3 -19.19 14.30 28.02
CA MET A 3 -17.98 14.18 27.19
C MET A 3 -17.15 15.44 27.41
N GLY A 4 -15.96 15.28 27.97
CA GLY A 4 -14.98 16.35 28.09
C GLY A 4 -14.73 16.97 26.72
N LYS A 5 -14.41 18.25 26.70
CA LYS A 5 -14.01 19.00 25.50
C LYS A 5 -12.89 18.21 24.84
N GLY A 6 -13.24 17.42 23.81
CA GLY A 6 -12.29 16.65 23.05
C GLY A 6 -11.35 17.64 22.37
N GLU A 7 -10.07 17.52 22.61
CA GLU A 7 -9.07 18.04 21.68
C GLU A 7 -9.45 17.51 20.32
N PHE A 8 -9.79 18.38 19.38
CA PHE A 8 -9.94 18.00 17.99
C PHE A 8 -8.57 17.51 17.55
N LEU A 9 -8.43 16.19 17.45
CA LEU A 9 -7.27 15.58 16.80
C LEU A 9 -7.31 16.02 15.33
N MET A 10 -6.60 17.11 15.05
CA MET A 10 -6.47 17.60 13.67
C MET A 10 -5.67 16.56 12.89
N TRP A 11 -6.22 16.09 11.78
CA TRP A 11 -5.47 15.26 10.85
C TRP A 11 -4.22 16.02 10.41
N THR A 12 -3.06 15.41 10.54
CA THR A 12 -1.78 16.02 10.17
C THR A 12 -1.15 15.22 9.04
N TYR A 13 -0.79 15.89 7.97
CA TYR A 13 0.05 15.38 6.90
C TYR A 13 1.45 15.98 7.04
N ASN A 14 2.44 15.13 7.13
CA ASN A 14 3.84 15.56 7.22
C ASN A 14 4.37 15.79 5.80
N LYS A 15 4.66 17.03 5.43
CA LYS A 15 5.13 17.41 4.08
C LYS A 15 6.62 17.10 3.86
N VAL A 16 7.08 15.98 4.40
CA VAL A 16 8.45 15.50 4.28
C VAL A 16 8.38 14.02 3.92
N LEU A 17 9.12 13.62 2.90
CA LEU A 17 9.24 12.20 2.56
C LEU A 17 9.80 11.42 3.75
N GLU A 18 9.34 10.20 3.95
CA GLU A 18 9.81 9.34 5.04
C GLU A 18 11.32 9.05 4.96
N TYR A 19 11.83 8.95 3.73
CA TYR A 19 13.27 8.95 3.45
C TYR A 19 13.57 9.92 2.31
N PRO A 20 14.67 10.70 2.38
CA PRO A 20 14.99 11.70 1.34
C PRO A 20 15.23 11.07 -0.04
N VAL A 21 14.65 11.67 -1.06
CA VAL A 21 14.92 11.35 -2.48
C VAL A 21 15.51 12.57 -3.16
N ASN A 22 16.74 12.45 -3.65
CA ASN A 22 17.45 13.55 -4.31
C ASN A 22 18.33 13.01 -5.45
N ILE A 23 17.69 12.70 -6.58
CA ILE A 23 18.34 12.13 -7.77
C ILE A 23 18.86 13.27 -8.64
N LYS A 24 20.17 13.28 -8.88
CA LYS A 24 20.85 14.37 -9.61
C LYS A 24 20.84 14.19 -11.13
N CYS A 25 20.82 12.94 -11.56
CA CYS A 25 20.90 12.61 -12.99
C CYS A 25 19.66 11.82 -13.41
N PRO A 26 18.79 12.37 -14.28
CA PRO A 26 17.65 11.64 -14.81
C PRO A 26 18.07 10.36 -15.53
N ASN A 27 17.29 9.29 -15.35
CA ASN A 27 17.49 8.00 -16.01
C ASN A 27 16.12 7.34 -16.30
N PRO A 28 15.49 7.65 -17.44
CA PRO A 28 14.16 7.17 -17.75
C PRO A 28 14.05 5.64 -17.90
N ARG A 29 15.17 4.95 -18.15
CA ARG A 29 15.18 3.47 -18.17
C ARG A 29 14.90 2.90 -16.78
N LEU A 30 15.48 3.48 -15.73
CA LEU A 30 15.23 3.07 -14.35
C LEU A 30 13.80 3.43 -13.94
N ALA A 31 13.32 4.62 -14.28
CA ALA A 31 11.96 5.05 -14.02
C ALA A 31 10.93 4.03 -14.52
N LYS A 32 11.13 3.51 -15.74
CA LYS A 32 10.25 2.50 -16.34
C LYS A 32 10.14 1.22 -15.51
N PHE A 33 11.19 0.80 -14.84
CA PHE A 33 11.17 -0.41 -14.01
C PHE A 33 10.59 -0.10 -12.62
N ILE A 34 11.01 1.02 -12.03
CA ILE A 34 10.62 1.43 -10.68
C ILE A 34 9.12 1.74 -10.56
N ILE A 35 8.48 2.22 -11.64
CA ILE A 35 7.05 2.53 -11.66
C ILE A 35 6.16 1.32 -11.30
N SER A 36 6.66 0.08 -11.43
CA SER A 36 5.95 -1.10 -10.97
C SER A 36 5.68 -1.08 -9.46
N GLN A 37 6.55 -0.47 -8.67
CA GLN A 37 6.32 -0.27 -7.23
C GLN A 37 5.35 0.88 -6.96
N TYR A 38 5.07 1.74 -7.93
CA TYR A 38 4.01 2.75 -7.81
C TYR A 38 2.61 2.15 -8.03
N GLY A 39 2.37 1.53 -9.19
CA GLY A 39 1.04 1.13 -9.61
C GLY A 39 0.92 -0.32 -10.10
N GLY A 40 1.95 -1.16 -9.93
CA GLY A 40 1.87 -2.59 -10.25
C GLY A 40 1.11 -3.40 -9.20
N PRO A 41 0.87 -4.70 -9.47
CA PRO A 41 0.09 -5.58 -8.59
C PRO A 41 0.70 -5.80 -7.20
N ASP A 42 2.01 -5.68 -7.08
CA ASP A 42 2.79 -5.83 -5.83
C ASP A 42 3.44 -4.49 -5.43
N GLY A 43 2.91 -3.37 -5.93
CA GLY A 43 3.39 -2.02 -5.60
C GLY A 43 2.64 -1.38 -4.44
N GLU A 44 3.13 -0.21 -4.01
CA GLU A 44 2.72 0.49 -2.79
C GLU A 44 1.23 0.87 -2.79
N LEU A 45 0.68 1.28 -3.95
CA LEU A 45 -0.74 1.60 -4.05
C LEU A 45 -1.62 0.37 -3.78
N ALA A 46 -1.25 -0.79 -4.35
CA ALA A 46 -1.98 -2.03 -4.13
C ALA A 46 -1.86 -2.50 -2.68
N ALA A 47 -0.67 -2.41 -2.08
CA ALA A 47 -0.39 -2.75 -0.69
C ALA A 47 -1.22 -1.90 0.27
N SER A 48 -1.15 -0.56 0.15
CA SER A 48 -1.92 0.36 0.99
C SER A 48 -3.41 0.06 0.95
N LEU A 49 -4.01 0.02 -0.24
CA LEU A 49 -5.46 -0.20 -0.38
C LEU A 49 -5.89 -1.59 0.11
N ARG A 50 -5.04 -2.60 -0.04
CA ARG A 50 -5.26 -3.95 0.50
C ARG A 50 -5.37 -3.92 2.02
N TYR A 51 -4.38 -3.41 2.71
CA TYR A 51 -4.31 -3.39 4.18
C TYR A 51 -5.40 -2.51 4.79
N LEU A 52 -5.62 -1.33 4.23
CA LEU A 52 -6.69 -0.41 4.67
C LEU A 52 -8.09 -0.98 4.43
N SER A 53 -8.29 -1.83 3.42
CA SER A 53 -9.57 -2.53 3.20
C SER A 53 -9.75 -3.70 4.17
N GLN A 54 -8.71 -4.49 4.38
CA GLN A 54 -8.76 -5.70 5.21
C GLN A 54 -8.92 -5.37 6.70
N ARG A 55 -8.45 -4.21 7.18
CA ARG A 55 -8.52 -3.81 8.59
C ARG A 55 -9.93 -3.88 9.18
N PHE A 56 -10.96 -3.62 8.36
CA PHE A 56 -12.35 -3.66 8.83
C PHE A 56 -12.82 -5.06 9.22
N GLY A 57 -12.23 -6.10 8.64
CA GLY A 57 -12.51 -7.51 8.92
C GLY A 57 -11.70 -8.10 10.08
N MET A 58 -10.74 -7.38 10.66
CA MET A 58 -9.90 -7.90 11.73
C MET A 58 -10.67 -8.05 13.05
N PRO A 59 -10.45 -9.16 13.80
CA PRO A 59 -11.26 -9.50 14.98
C PRO A 59 -10.94 -8.68 16.23
N ASP A 60 -9.81 -7.97 16.25
CA ASP A 60 -9.39 -7.19 17.41
C ASP A 60 -8.69 -5.88 17.05
N GLN A 61 -8.57 -5.01 18.06
CA GLN A 61 -8.01 -3.68 17.89
C GLN A 61 -6.51 -3.68 17.55
N LYS A 62 -5.75 -4.68 18.06
CA LYS A 62 -4.31 -4.78 17.78
C LYS A 62 -4.08 -5.09 16.30
N ALA A 63 -4.77 -6.09 15.76
CA ALA A 63 -4.68 -6.42 14.34
C ALA A 63 -5.15 -5.25 13.46
N LYS A 64 -6.29 -4.60 13.83
CA LYS A 64 -6.75 -3.39 13.13
C LYS A 64 -5.73 -2.27 13.12
N ALA A 65 -5.07 -2.02 14.25
CA ALA A 65 -4.06 -0.98 14.37
C ALA A 65 -2.83 -1.28 13.50
N ILE A 66 -2.36 -2.53 13.48
CA ILE A 66 -1.24 -2.96 12.64
C ILE A 66 -1.54 -2.73 11.15
N LEU A 67 -2.70 -3.19 10.66
CA LEU A 67 -3.07 -2.99 9.26
C LEU A 67 -3.28 -1.52 8.91
N ASN A 68 -3.81 -0.74 9.84
CA ASN A 68 -3.97 0.70 9.64
C ASN A 68 -2.62 1.42 9.57
N ASP A 69 -1.73 1.09 10.49
CA ASP A 69 -0.41 1.70 10.60
C ASP A 69 0.43 1.41 9.34
N ILE A 70 0.55 0.13 8.99
CA ILE A 70 1.27 -0.28 7.77
C ILE A 70 0.58 0.28 6.51
N GLY A 71 -0.74 0.14 6.39
CA GLY A 71 -1.45 0.62 5.20
C GLY A 71 -1.35 2.14 4.97
N THR A 72 -1.19 2.94 6.03
CA THR A 72 -0.92 4.38 5.90
C THR A 72 0.56 4.67 5.62
N GLU A 73 1.48 3.86 6.12
CA GLU A 73 2.91 3.95 5.80
C GLU A 73 3.14 3.66 4.30
N GLU A 74 2.42 2.71 3.70
CA GLU A 74 2.50 2.43 2.26
C GLU A 74 2.09 3.63 1.38
N LEU A 75 1.27 4.56 1.89
CA LEU A 75 1.02 5.82 1.18
C LEU A 75 2.24 6.74 1.19
N ALA A 76 3.05 6.73 2.25
CA ALA A 76 4.31 7.44 2.29
C ALA A 76 5.35 6.80 1.34
N HIS A 77 5.38 5.48 1.27
CA HIS A 77 6.21 4.75 0.31
C HIS A 77 5.79 5.04 -1.14
N LEU A 78 4.49 5.08 -1.40
CA LEU A 78 3.94 5.50 -2.70
C LEU A 78 4.45 6.89 -3.11
N GLU A 79 4.44 7.86 -2.18
CA GLU A 79 4.97 9.20 -2.41
C GLU A 79 6.45 9.17 -2.74
N MET A 80 7.25 8.35 -2.03
CA MET A 80 8.67 8.16 -2.31
C MET A 80 8.91 7.58 -3.70
N VAL A 81 8.21 6.50 -4.07
CA VAL A 81 8.35 5.87 -5.40
C VAL A 81 7.92 6.84 -6.50
N GLY A 82 6.82 7.58 -6.30
CA GLY A 82 6.40 8.63 -7.22
C GLY A 82 7.45 9.72 -7.41
N THR A 83 8.09 10.15 -6.32
CA THR A 83 9.18 11.14 -6.36
C THR A 83 10.40 10.61 -7.10
N ILE A 84 10.78 9.33 -6.89
CA ILE A 84 11.88 8.69 -7.63
C ILE A 84 11.57 8.67 -9.14
N VAL A 85 10.38 8.22 -9.53
CA VAL A 85 9.98 8.17 -10.95
C VAL A 85 10.00 9.56 -11.57
N HIS A 86 9.44 10.56 -10.86
CA HIS A 86 9.44 11.94 -11.30
C HIS A 86 10.87 12.47 -11.54
N GLN A 87 11.75 12.36 -10.55
CA GLN A 87 13.12 12.87 -10.66
C GLN A 87 13.95 12.14 -11.71
N LEU A 88 13.66 10.86 -11.97
CA LEU A 88 14.34 10.09 -13.03
C LEU A 88 13.86 10.47 -14.44
N THR A 89 12.75 11.17 -14.58
CA THR A 89 12.19 11.61 -15.88
C THR A 89 12.17 13.13 -16.04
N ASP A 90 12.49 13.87 -15.00
CA ASP A 90 12.44 15.34 -15.02
C ASP A 90 13.46 15.93 -16.03
N GLY A 91 12.96 16.86 -16.86
CA GLY A 91 13.78 17.51 -17.90
C GLY A 91 14.23 16.61 -19.06
N VAL A 92 13.79 15.34 -19.12
CA VAL A 92 14.12 14.42 -20.21
C VAL A 92 13.29 14.73 -21.45
N CYS A 93 13.91 14.85 -22.62
CA CYS A 93 13.18 15.13 -23.87
C CYS A 93 12.33 13.91 -24.31
N PRO A 94 11.25 14.13 -25.08
CA PRO A 94 10.34 13.07 -25.52
C PRO A 94 11.02 11.93 -26.27
N GLU A 95 12.06 12.25 -27.07
CA GLU A 95 12.81 11.25 -27.84
C GLU A 95 13.57 10.28 -26.93
N GLU A 96 14.16 10.76 -25.85
CA GLU A 96 14.86 9.91 -24.86
C GLU A 96 13.87 9.08 -24.04
N LEU A 97 12.72 9.65 -23.68
CA LEU A 97 11.61 8.90 -23.05
C LEU A 97 11.14 7.76 -23.96
N ALA A 98 10.97 8.03 -25.25
CA ALA A 98 10.59 7.01 -26.23
C ALA A 98 11.64 5.89 -26.36
N LYS A 99 12.94 6.24 -26.42
CA LYS A 99 14.04 5.26 -26.43
C LYS A 99 14.09 4.40 -25.17
N ALA A 100 13.74 4.97 -24.02
CA ALA A 100 13.61 4.24 -22.75
C ALA A 100 12.36 3.36 -22.67
N GLY A 101 11.48 3.42 -23.67
CA GLY A 101 10.22 2.68 -23.70
C GLY A 101 9.09 3.33 -22.89
N LEU A 102 9.18 4.64 -22.63
CA LEU A 102 8.17 5.47 -22.00
C LEU A 102 7.42 6.37 -23.00
N GLY A 103 7.56 6.16 -24.30
CA GLY A 103 6.93 7.01 -25.32
C GLY A 103 5.41 7.00 -25.25
N ALA A 104 4.78 5.83 -25.11
CA ALA A 104 3.34 5.72 -24.93
C ALA A 104 2.88 6.32 -23.61
N TYR A 105 3.60 6.08 -22.52
CA TYR A 105 3.35 6.68 -21.22
C TYR A 105 3.34 8.21 -21.29
N TYR A 106 4.36 8.79 -21.93
CA TYR A 106 4.46 10.25 -22.11
C TYR A 106 3.30 10.82 -22.96
N THR A 107 2.91 10.10 -24.00
CA THR A 107 1.78 10.51 -24.86
C THR A 107 0.48 10.60 -24.06
N ASP A 108 0.24 9.64 -23.17
CA ASP A 108 -1.02 9.56 -22.44
C ASP A 108 -1.03 10.40 -21.16
N HIS A 109 0.14 10.57 -20.51
CA HIS A 109 0.22 11.14 -19.15
C HIS A 109 1.19 12.31 -19.03
N GLY A 110 2.02 12.60 -20.06
CA GLY A 110 2.98 13.70 -20.02
C GLY A 110 3.99 13.52 -18.90
N VAL A 111 4.08 14.51 -18.01
CA VAL A 111 5.00 14.53 -16.86
C VAL A 111 4.36 14.04 -15.56
N ASP A 112 3.08 13.70 -15.59
CA ASP A 112 2.40 13.16 -14.41
C ASP A 112 2.90 11.75 -14.09
N VAL A 113 2.88 11.38 -12.80
CA VAL A 113 3.18 10.02 -12.37
C VAL A 113 1.88 9.23 -12.29
N TYR A 114 1.62 8.44 -13.35
CA TYR A 114 0.40 7.64 -13.46
C TYR A 114 0.60 6.22 -12.94
N PRO A 115 -0.33 5.66 -12.12
CA PRO A 115 -0.14 4.35 -11.52
C PRO A 115 -0.32 3.22 -12.53
N GLN A 116 0.80 2.64 -12.94
CA GLN A 116 0.87 1.46 -13.81
C GLN A 116 2.08 0.59 -13.47
N SER A 117 2.11 -0.61 -14.03
CA SER A 117 3.29 -1.48 -13.99
C SER A 117 4.34 -1.08 -15.03
N ALA A 118 5.56 -1.64 -14.95
CA ALA A 118 6.61 -1.47 -15.96
C ALA A 118 6.18 -1.94 -17.36
N SER A 119 5.23 -2.87 -17.45
CA SER A 119 4.66 -3.35 -18.72
C SER A 119 3.57 -2.43 -19.28
N GLY A 120 3.22 -1.34 -18.59
CA GLY A 120 2.19 -0.40 -19.02
C GLY A 120 0.77 -0.78 -18.64
N VAL A 121 0.58 -1.81 -17.82
CA VAL A 121 -0.75 -2.18 -17.33
C VAL A 121 -1.17 -1.20 -16.22
N PRO A 122 -2.27 -0.45 -16.39
CA PRO A 122 -2.76 0.48 -15.38
C PRO A 122 -3.13 -0.23 -14.09
N PHE A 123 -3.02 0.49 -12.96
CA PHE A 123 -3.51 -0.01 -11.69
C PHE A 123 -5.00 -0.40 -11.79
N THR A 124 -5.34 -1.49 -11.16
CA THR A 124 -6.73 -1.96 -11.09
C THR A 124 -7.08 -2.44 -9.68
N ALA A 125 -8.32 -2.19 -9.25
CA ALA A 125 -8.84 -2.68 -7.98
C ALA A 125 -8.79 -4.22 -7.85
N SER A 126 -8.64 -4.96 -8.96
CA SER A 126 -8.45 -6.41 -8.94
C SER A 126 -7.15 -6.86 -8.24
N TYR A 127 -6.19 -5.95 -8.03
CA TYR A 127 -4.97 -6.21 -7.26
C TYR A 127 -5.20 -6.21 -5.74
N ILE A 128 -6.36 -5.71 -5.29
CA ILE A 128 -6.69 -5.60 -3.87
C ILE A 128 -7.25 -6.95 -3.40
N ALA A 129 -6.41 -7.74 -2.74
CA ALA A 129 -6.82 -9.00 -2.13
C ALA A 129 -7.49 -8.71 -0.75
N ALA A 130 -8.81 -8.88 -0.68
CA ALA A 130 -9.58 -8.72 0.56
C ALA A 130 -10.75 -9.71 0.56
N LYS A 131 -10.70 -10.70 1.45
CA LYS A 131 -11.67 -11.81 1.51
C LYS A 131 -12.60 -11.76 2.70
N GLY A 132 -12.37 -10.86 3.67
CA GLY A 132 -13.13 -10.80 4.91
C GLY A 132 -12.78 -11.91 5.92
N ASP A 133 -11.88 -12.81 5.58
CA ASP A 133 -11.30 -13.79 6.49
C ASP A 133 -9.93 -13.28 6.99
N PRO A 134 -9.74 -13.08 8.31
CA PRO A 134 -8.53 -12.46 8.82
C PRO A 134 -7.28 -13.33 8.63
N ILE A 135 -7.42 -14.65 8.63
CA ILE A 135 -6.28 -15.57 8.42
C ILE A 135 -5.86 -15.53 6.95
N ALA A 136 -6.81 -15.63 6.01
CA ALA A 136 -6.54 -15.56 4.59
C ALA A 136 -5.93 -14.20 4.21
N ASN A 137 -6.46 -13.11 4.76
CA ASN A 137 -5.96 -11.76 4.52
C ASN A 137 -4.51 -11.60 5.02
N LEU A 138 -4.21 -11.97 6.26
CA LEU A 138 -2.85 -11.83 6.82
C LEU A 138 -1.83 -12.76 6.15
N GLN A 139 -2.23 -13.92 5.64
CA GLN A 139 -1.37 -14.77 4.80
C GLN A 139 -1.04 -14.11 3.47
N GLU A 140 -2.02 -13.47 2.84
CA GLU A 140 -1.80 -12.71 1.60
C GLU A 140 -0.90 -11.48 1.86
N ASP A 141 -1.06 -10.79 3.00
CA ASP A 141 -0.22 -9.65 3.37
C ASP A 141 1.24 -10.07 3.53
N LEU A 142 1.51 -11.18 4.23
CA LEU A 142 2.86 -11.75 4.33
C LEU A 142 3.45 -12.08 2.96
N ALA A 143 2.65 -12.64 2.05
CA ALA A 143 3.09 -12.93 0.70
C ALA A 143 3.32 -11.64 -0.11
N ALA A 144 2.50 -10.62 0.08
CA ALA A 144 2.63 -9.33 -0.58
C ALA A 144 3.96 -8.64 -0.21
N GLU A 145 4.28 -8.56 1.09
CA GLU A 145 5.55 -7.99 1.57
C GLU A 145 6.77 -8.73 1.00
N GLN A 146 6.72 -10.06 0.92
CA GLN A 146 7.80 -10.83 0.33
C GLN A 146 7.95 -10.60 -1.18
N LYS A 147 6.84 -10.39 -1.90
CA LYS A 147 6.87 -10.07 -3.32
C LYS A 147 7.45 -8.67 -3.56
N ALA A 148 7.02 -7.68 -2.78
CA ALA A 148 7.54 -6.32 -2.81
C ALA A 148 9.05 -6.29 -2.48
N ARG A 149 9.47 -6.93 -1.38
CA ARG A 149 10.88 -7.09 -1.01
C ARG A 149 11.71 -7.67 -2.15
N ALA A 150 11.25 -8.77 -2.75
CA ALA A 150 11.96 -9.41 -3.86
C ALA A 150 12.03 -8.53 -5.11
N THR A 151 11.03 -7.67 -5.34
CA THR A 151 11.03 -6.70 -6.42
C THR A 151 12.04 -5.59 -6.15
N TYR A 152 12.07 -5.04 -4.94
CA TYR A 152 13.08 -4.05 -4.54
C TYR A 152 14.50 -4.57 -4.68
N GLU A 153 14.77 -5.82 -4.31
CA GLU A 153 16.11 -6.43 -4.50
C GLU A 153 16.54 -6.45 -5.97
N LYS A 154 15.62 -6.81 -6.88
CA LYS A 154 15.89 -6.78 -8.32
C LYS A 154 16.10 -5.34 -8.85
N LEU A 155 15.32 -4.38 -8.34
CA LEU A 155 15.49 -2.98 -8.70
C LEU A 155 16.83 -2.44 -8.22
N ILE A 156 17.27 -2.77 -7.01
CA ILE A 156 18.59 -2.40 -6.46
C ILE A 156 19.71 -2.97 -7.35
N ASP A 157 19.59 -4.24 -7.80
CA ASP A 157 20.57 -4.83 -8.72
C ASP A 157 20.65 -4.10 -10.07
N LEU A 158 19.50 -3.60 -10.59
CA LEU A 158 19.47 -2.82 -11.81
C LEU A 158 20.03 -1.40 -11.65
N CYS A 159 19.99 -0.85 -10.43
CA CYS A 159 20.42 0.51 -10.10
C CYS A 159 21.83 0.57 -9.48
N LYS A 160 22.59 -0.52 -9.50
CA LYS A 160 23.86 -0.67 -8.75
C LYS A 160 24.89 0.45 -8.97
N ASP A 161 24.84 1.13 -10.11
CA ASP A 161 25.75 2.20 -10.47
C ASP A 161 25.19 3.61 -10.15
N ASP A 162 24.00 3.69 -9.51
CA ASP A 162 23.30 4.94 -9.23
C ASP A 162 22.96 5.06 -7.73
N PRO A 163 23.89 5.59 -6.91
CA PRO A 163 23.71 5.65 -5.45
C PRO A 163 22.52 6.51 -5.02
N ASP A 164 22.19 7.56 -5.77
CA ASP A 164 21.06 8.46 -5.44
C ASP A 164 19.71 7.72 -5.56
N VAL A 165 19.66 6.65 -6.36
CA VAL A 165 18.46 5.78 -6.52
C VAL A 165 18.50 4.60 -5.56
N ILE A 166 19.67 3.99 -5.34
CA ILE A 166 19.81 2.80 -4.50
C ILE A 166 19.41 3.08 -3.05
N ASP A 167 19.82 4.19 -2.47
CA ASP A 167 19.63 4.43 -1.04
C ASP A 167 18.14 4.52 -0.65
N PRO A 168 17.26 5.27 -1.34
CA PRO A 168 15.84 5.21 -1.08
C PRO A 168 15.22 3.83 -1.36
N LEU A 169 15.67 3.09 -2.39
CA LEU A 169 15.19 1.72 -2.63
C LEU A 169 15.61 0.74 -1.52
N ARG A 170 16.79 0.90 -0.94
CA ARG A 170 17.24 0.10 0.22
C ARG A 170 16.41 0.38 1.46
N PHE A 171 16.04 1.65 1.67
CA PHE A 171 15.14 2.03 2.75
C PHE A 171 13.78 1.31 2.57
N LEU A 172 13.12 1.48 1.42
CA LEU A 172 11.85 0.83 1.11
C LEU A 172 11.94 -0.69 1.30
N ARG A 173 12.94 -1.32 0.69
CA ARG A 173 13.18 -2.77 0.86
C ARG A 173 13.28 -3.20 2.32
N GLN A 174 13.84 -2.36 3.18
CA GLN A 174 13.98 -2.67 4.61
C GLN A 174 12.64 -2.54 5.35
N ARG A 175 11.77 -1.63 4.91
CA ARG A 175 10.42 -1.51 5.45
C ARG A 175 9.58 -2.75 5.17
N GLU A 176 9.67 -3.34 3.98
CA GLU A 176 9.03 -4.62 3.65
C GLU A 176 9.34 -5.74 4.65
N VAL A 177 10.58 -5.79 5.14
CA VAL A 177 10.98 -6.78 6.15
C VAL A 177 10.31 -6.51 7.50
N VAL A 178 10.20 -5.25 7.89
CA VAL A 178 9.53 -4.84 9.14
C VAL A 178 8.04 -5.12 9.06
N HIS A 179 7.39 -4.78 7.94
CA HIS A 179 5.97 -5.05 7.71
C HIS A 179 5.67 -6.55 7.75
N PHE A 180 6.47 -7.36 7.05
CA PHE A 180 6.37 -8.81 7.11
C PHE A 180 6.40 -9.35 8.55
N GLN A 181 7.33 -8.87 9.38
CA GLN A 181 7.42 -9.28 10.78
C GLN A 181 6.17 -8.89 11.56
N ARG A 182 5.68 -7.66 11.40
CA ARG A 182 4.48 -7.17 12.08
C ARG A 182 3.22 -7.93 11.66
N PHE A 183 3.07 -8.26 10.38
CA PHE A 183 1.97 -9.11 9.91
C PHE A 183 2.07 -10.54 10.45
N GLY A 184 3.28 -11.09 10.59
CA GLY A 184 3.49 -12.39 11.23
C GLY A 184 3.06 -12.41 12.69
N GLU A 185 3.36 -11.36 13.44
CA GLU A 185 2.89 -11.16 14.82
C GLU A 185 1.37 -11.02 14.90
N ALA A 186 0.77 -10.25 13.96
CA ALA A 186 -0.68 -10.08 13.88
C ALA A 186 -1.37 -11.43 13.58
N LEU A 187 -0.85 -12.20 12.61
CA LEU A 187 -1.39 -13.50 12.25
C LEU A 187 -1.38 -14.46 13.45
N ARG A 188 -0.26 -14.56 14.16
CA ARG A 188 -0.18 -15.39 15.38
C ARG A 188 -1.20 -14.96 16.42
N GLY A 189 -1.30 -13.65 16.71
CA GLY A 189 -2.26 -13.14 17.70
C GLY A 189 -3.72 -13.41 17.32
N VAL A 190 -4.04 -13.32 16.03
CA VAL A 190 -5.39 -13.64 15.52
C VAL A 190 -5.67 -15.14 15.63
N GLN A 191 -4.70 -16.00 15.29
CA GLN A 191 -4.84 -17.46 15.40
C GLN A 191 -5.07 -17.88 16.85
N ASP A 192 -4.27 -17.37 17.78
CA ASP A 192 -4.41 -17.66 19.21
C ASP A 192 -5.80 -17.25 19.72
N LYS A 193 -6.25 -16.06 19.36
CA LYS A 193 -7.56 -15.56 19.76
C LYS A 193 -8.74 -16.38 19.18
N LEU A 194 -8.63 -16.82 17.94
CA LEU A 194 -9.65 -17.65 17.30
C LEU A 194 -9.68 -19.06 17.93
N ALA A 195 -8.53 -19.61 18.30
CA ALA A 195 -8.43 -20.89 19.00
C ALA A 195 -9.07 -20.85 20.40
N GLU A 196 -8.83 -19.76 21.16
CA GLU A 196 -9.42 -19.55 22.49
C GLU A 196 -10.94 -19.46 22.46
N LYS A 197 -11.50 -18.76 21.50
CA LYS A 197 -12.94 -18.40 21.44
C LYS A 197 -13.77 -19.33 20.58
N LYS A 198 -13.17 -20.29 19.84
CA LYS A 198 -13.83 -21.10 18.81
C LYS A 198 -14.70 -20.25 17.85
N PHE A 199 -14.21 -19.08 17.51
CA PHE A 199 -14.92 -18.14 16.65
C PHE A 199 -14.80 -18.60 15.19
N TYR A 200 -15.79 -19.32 14.72
CA TYR A 200 -16.02 -19.44 13.29
C TYR A 200 -16.66 -18.12 12.83
N MET A 201 -15.98 -17.38 11.96
CA MET A 201 -16.47 -16.10 11.43
C MET A 201 -17.60 -16.29 10.40
N THR A 202 -18.60 -17.04 10.74
CA THR A 202 -19.92 -16.92 10.11
C THR A 202 -20.72 -15.93 10.95
N LYS A 203 -20.40 -14.66 10.90
CA LYS A 203 -21.28 -13.60 11.36
C LYS A 203 -22.44 -13.42 10.37
N MET A 204 -23.19 -14.47 10.15
CA MET A 204 -24.56 -14.39 9.70
C MET A 204 -25.41 -15.27 10.62
N ASN A 205 -25.31 -15.05 11.92
CA ASN A 205 -26.44 -15.36 12.78
C ASN A 205 -27.42 -14.20 12.62
N CYS A 206 -28.15 -14.18 11.51
CA CYS A 206 -29.48 -13.66 11.49
C CYS A 206 -30.30 -14.58 12.37
N ASN A 207 -30.22 -14.46 13.70
CA ASN A 207 -31.34 -14.90 14.54
C ASN A 207 -32.52 -14.05 14.06
N GLN A 208 -33.62 -14.74 13.69
CA GLN A 208 -34.84 -14.08 13.21
C GLN A 208 -35.35 -12.99 14.17
N GLU A 209 -34.96 -13.03 15.43
CA GLU A 209 -35.29 -12.04 16.45
C GLU A 209 -34.50 -10.71 16.31
N ASN A 210 -33.38 -10.68 15.61
CA ASN A 210 -32.59 -9.45 15.38
C ASN A 210 -32.81 -8.81 14.00
N CYS A 211 -33.63 -9.41 13.14
CA CYS A 211 -34.04 -8.81 11.87
C CYS A 211 -35.05 -7.68 12.01
N GLU A 212 -35.69 -7.54 13.17
CA GLU A 212 -36.65 -6.44 13.44
C GLU A 212 -35.95 -5.07 13.57
N CYS A 213 -34.63 -5.02 13.83
CA CYS A 213 -33.90 -3.76 13.93
C CYS A 213 -33.69 -3.06 12.60
N MET A 214 -33.86 -3.72 11.45
CA MET A 214 -33.72 -3.07 10.14
C MET A 214 -35.01 -2.42 9.64
N ASN A 215 -36.14 -2.58 10.34
CA ASN A 215 -37.38 -1.92 10.00
C ASN A 215 -37.67 -0.64 10.79
N MET A 216 -36.73 -0.13 11.54
CA MET A 216 -36.85 1.16 12.19
C MET A 216 -36.37 2.30 11.29
N ASN A 217 -37.39 2.81 10.60
CA ASN A 217 -37.56 4.21 10.22
C ASN A 217 -36.41 4.96 9.54
N ASN A 218 -36.60 5.13 8.26
CA ASN A 218 -36.37 6.35 7.49
C ASN A 218 -36.58 7.64 8.33
N ASN A 219 -35.61 7.99 9.14
CA ASN A 219 -35.41 9.35 9.67
C ASN A 219 -33.94 9.58 9.96
N CYS A 220 -33.11 9.49 8.91
CA CYS A 220 -31.86 10.24 8.87
C CYS A 220 -32.20 11.60 8.26
N ASN A 221 -32.48 12.57 9.11
CA ASN A 221 -32.37 13.97 8.72
C ASN A 221 -30.87 14.30 8.65
N TYR A 222 -30.48 14.85 7.51
CA TYR A 222 -29.14 15.34 7.18
C TYR A 222 -28.67 16.44 8.14
#